data_21ca90df5121458a0bcd484c602437dd
#
_entry.id   21ca90df5121458a0bcd484c602437dd
#
_cell.length_a   1.000
_cell.length_b   1.000
_cell.length_c   1.000
_cell.angle_alpha   90.00
_cell.angle_beta   90.00
_cell.angle_gamma   90.00
#
_symmetry.space_group_name_H-M   'P 1'
#
loop_
_entity.id
_entity.type
_entity.pdbx_description
1 polymer ?
#
loop_
_entity_poly.entity_id
_entity_poly.type
_entity_poly.pdbx_seq_one_letter_code
_entity_poly.pdbx_strand_id
1 'polypeptide(L)'
;LLAMWGWSKSAPDPTRADAIRYRLRVFSVAFALAFLVATILKLWIDFPRPPAVFGDMVRVIGGIERHYSLPSGHATYAALVVGALWPLIGRRGRMVLVLYAALVGWSRIAAGMHFPADVLAGWVLGLSCTALAGWLMPLAVPVWQSARRTSTWVWFAVAASAVMTDQLAKFAITRTFAYGEQVEVTPFFNFVHVLNPGAAFSFLANAGGWQRYFFNTLGLVV
;
A
#
# COMPACT_ATOMS: atom_id res chain seq x y z
N LEU A 1 10.11 0.20 -0.91
CA LEU A 1 10.87 -0.80 -0.18
C LEU A 1 12.17 -1.15 -0.90
N LEU A 2 12.12 -1.60 -2.16
CA LEU A 2 13.31 -1.99 -2.93
C LEU A 2 14.34 -0.86 -3.09
N ALA A 3 13.89 0.37 -3.37
CA ALA A 3 14.78 1.52 -3.45
C ALA A 3 15.53 1.80 -2.13
N MET A 4 14.85 1.67 -0.99
CA MET A 4 15.50 1.84 0.32
C MET A 4 16.47 0.69 0.61
N TRP A 5 16.14 -0.54 0.22
CA TRP A 5 17.02 -1.68 0.38
C TRP A 5 18.28 -1.54 -0.49
N GLY A 6 18.15 -1.18 -1.77
CA GLY A 6 19.25 -0.85 -2.66
C GLY A 6 20.12 0.27 -2.09
N TRP A 7 19.48 1.35 -1.61
CA TRP A 7 20.19 2.47 -0.97
C TRP A 7 20.98 2.01 0.28
N SER A 8 20.44 1.09 1.08
CA SER A 8 21.19 0.55 2.23
C SER A 8 22.43 -0.24 1.84
N LYS A 9 22.43 -0.91 0.67
CA LYS A 9 23.59 -1.64 0.16
C LYS A 9 24.67 -0.73 -0.42
N SER A 10 24.29 0.39 -1.02
CA SER A 10 25.19 1.38 -1.61
C SER A 10 25.62 2.47 -0.63
N ALA A 11 25.18 2.42 0.63
CA ALA A 11 25.58 3.40 1.63
C ALA A 11 27.05 3.28 1.97
N PRO A 12 27.84 4.36 1.89
CA PRO A 12 29.28 4.34 2.11
C PRO A 12 29.69 4.05 3.56
N ASP A 13 28.76 4.25 4.51
CA ASP A 13 28.96 4.09 5.93
C ASP A 13 28.02 3.01 6.49
N PRO A 14 28.55 2.01 7.24
CA PRO A 14 27.73 0.98 7.89
C PRO A 14 26.65 1.53 8.81
N THR A 15 26.90 2.61 9.52
CA THR A 15 25.91 3.25 10.42
C THR A 15 24.73 3.81 9.65
N ARG A 16 24.98 4.41 8.48
CA ARG A 16 23.95 4.88 7.56
C ARG A 16 23.15 3.73 6.95
N ALA A 17 23.82 2.66 6.58
CA ALA A 17 23.17 1.45 6.09
C ALA A 17 22.21 0.86 7.14
N ASP A 18 22.63 0.82 8.40
CA ASP A 18 21.79 0.35 9.52
C ASP A 18 20.60 1.27 9.78
N ALA A 19 20.80 2.57 9.71
CA ALA A 19 19.71 3.54 9.82
C ALA A 19 18.66 3.35 8.72
N ILE A 20 19.09 3.14 7.47
CA ILE A 20 18.18 2.89 6.35
C ILE A 20 17.42 1.57 6.56
N ARG A 21 18.10 0.50 6.95
CA ARG A 21 17.49 -0.81 7.25
C ARG A 21 16.47 -0.72 8.39
N TYR A 22 16.80 0.03 9.43
CA TYR A 22 15.86 0.29 10.53
C TYR A 22 14.62 1.00 10.03
N ARG A 23 14.77 2.08 9.24
CA ARG A 23 13.63 2.83 8.68
C ARG A 23 12.80 2.02 7.69
N LEU A 24 13.43 1.11 6.97
CA LEU A 24 12.71 0.16 6.11
C LEU A 24 11.76 -0.73 6.92
N ARG A 25 12.23 -1.25 8.06
CA ARG A 25 11.39 -2.07 8.97
C ARG A 25 10.26 -1.25 9.58
N VAL A 26 10.58 -0.03 10.07
CA VAL A 26 9.56 0.91 10.58
C VAL A 26 8.49 1.16 9.53
N PHE A 27 8.88 1.41 8.28
CA PHE A 27 7.93 1.59 7.18
C PHE A 27 7.05 0.36 6.97
N SER A 28 7.62 -0.85 6.96
CA SER A 28 6.86 -2.08 6.74
C SER A 28 5.81 -2.31 7.83
N VAL A 29 6.18 -2.13 9.10
CA VAL A 29 5.24 -2.25 10.23
C VAL A 29 4.19 -1.15 10.19
N ALA A 30 4.61 0.10 9.95
CA ALA A 30 3.70 1.24 9.85
C ALA A 30 2.69 1.06 8.72
N PHE A 31 3.14 0.53 7.58
CA PHE A 31 2.27 0.23 6.43
C PHE A 31 1.21 -0.81 6.78
N ALA A 32 1.61 -1.92 7.42
CA ALA A 32 0.67 -2.95 7.85
C ALA A 32 -0.36 -2.41 8.86
N LEU A 33 0.09 -1.62 9.85
CA LEU A 33 -0.79 -0.97 10.81
C LEU A 33 -1.75 0.01 10.13
N ALA A 34 -1.24 0.87 9.26
CA ALA A 34 -2.06 1.87 8.57
C ALA A 34 -3.08 1.21 7.63
N PHE A 35 -2.69 0.14 6.93
CA PHE A 35 -3.60 -0.64 6.09
C PHE A 35 -4.74 -1.25 6.92
N LEU A 36 -4.41 -1.89 8.04
CA LEU A 36 -5.40 -2.49 8.94
C LEU A 36 -6.36 -1.43 9.51
N VAL A 37 -5.82 -0.34 10.06
CA VAL A 37 -6.63 0.73 10.66
C VAL A 37 -7.48 1.43 9.61
N ALA A 38 -6.91 1.75 8.44
CA ALA A 38 -7.67 2.37 7.36
C ALA A 38 -8.82 1.47 6.88
N THR A 39 -8.58 0.16 6.77
CA THR A 39 -9.62 -0.81 6.38
C THR A 39 -10.74 -0.85 7.43
N ILE A 40 -10.40 -0.96 8.71
CA ILE A 40 -11.39 -0.96 9.79
C ILE A 40 -12.21 0.34 9.79
N LEU A 41 -11.55 1.49 9.70
CA LEU A 41 -12.23 2.79 9.67
C LEU A 41 -13.16 2.92 8.46
N LYS A 42 -12.74 2.49 7.29
CA LYS A 42 -13.55 2.51 6.06
C LYS A 42 -14.82 1.67 6.22
N LEU A 43 -14.67 0.45 6.72
CA LEU A 43 -15.79 -0.48 6.91
C LEU A 43 -16.74 -0.02 8.01
N TRP A 44 -16.21 0.60 9.08
CA TRP A 44 -17.03 1.01 10.22
C TRP A 44 -17.75 2.33 9.98
N ILE A 45 -17.11 3.31 9.34
CA ILE A 45 -17.66 4.66 9.15
C ILE A 45 -18.49 4.74 7.87
N ASP A 46 -18.10 3.99 6.82
CA ASP A 46 -18.68 4.03 5.46
C ASP A 46 -18.97 5.45 4.96
N PHE A 47 -18.00 6.35 5.07
CA PHE A 47 -18.18 7.75 4.72
C PHE A 47 -18.37 7.91 3.21
N PRO A 48 -19.41 8.65 2.73
CA PRO A 48 -19.66 8.81 1.31
C PRO A 48 -18.55 9.62 0.63
N ARG A 49 -18.31 9.34 -0.65
CA ARG A 49 -17.37 10.10 -1.50
C ARG A 49 -18.07 11.29 -2.17
N PRO A 50 -17.32 12.29 -2.69
CA PRO A 50 -17.90 13.44 -3.37
C PRO A 50 -18.94 13.09 -4.44
N PRO A 51 -18.77 12.05 -5.29
CA PRO A 51 -19.79 11.68 -6.28
C PRO A 51 -21.10 11.16 -5.67
N ALA A 52 -21.05 10.61 -4.46
CA ALA A 52 -22.26 10.18 -3.76
C ALA A 52 -23.05 11.35 -3.18
N VAL A 53 -22.37 12.46 -2.85
CA VAL A 53 -22.97 13.65 -2.22
C VAL A 53 -23.43 14.66 -3.27
N PHE A 54 -22.60 14.91 -4.29
CA PHE A 54 -22.81 15.98 -5.26
C PHE A 54 -23.27 15.49 -6.64
N GLY A 55 -23.33 14.16 -6.86
CA GLY A 55 -23.76 13.59 -8.14
C GLY A 55 -22.91 14.10 -9.31
N ASP A 56 -23.61 14.52 -10.38
CA ASP A 56 -23.00 15.00 -11.63
C ASP A 56 -22.31 16.37 -11.52
N MET A 57 -22.45 17.07 -10.40
CA MET A 57 -21.73 18.33 -10.16
C MET A 57 -20.23 18.13 -9.95
N VAL A 58 -19.78 16.91 -9.67
CA VAL A 58 -18.36 16.59 -9.49
C VAL A 58 -17.86 15.76 -10.66
N ARG A 59 -16.89 16.31 -11.38
CA ARG A 59 -16.17 15.55 -12.41
C ARG A 59 -15.17 14.60 -11.74
N VAL A 60 -15.40 13.29 -11.89
CA VAL A 60 -14.50 12.25 -11.39
C VAL A 60 -13.51 11.84 -12.48
N ILE A 61 -12.24 11.78 -12.12
CA ILE A 61 -11.19 11.24 -12.99
C ILE A 61 -10.86 9.82 -12.52
N GLY A 62 -11.28 8.81 -13.29
CA GLY A 62 -11.14 7.37 -12.97
C GLY A 62 -12.47 6.68 -12.74
N GLY A 63 -12.46 5.55 -12.04
CA GLY A 63 -13.67 4.81 -11.67
C GLY A 63 -14.50 5.57 -10.64
N ILE A 64 -15.82 5.58 -10.80
CA ILE A 64 -16.73 6.22 -9.86
C ILE A 64 -16.94 5.28 -8.66
N GLU A 65 -16.35 5.65 -7.53
CA GLU A 65 -16.60 5.01 -6.23
C GLU A 65 -17.45 5.95 -5.37
N ARG A 66 -18.44 5.42 -4.67
CA ARG A 66 -19.40 6.21 -3.91
C ARG A 66 -19.23 6.12 -2.40
N HIS A 67 -18.55 5.08 -1.92
CA HIS A 67 -18.42 4.72 -0.51
C HIS A 67 -16.96 4.67 -0.04
N TYR A 68 -16.74 4.52 1.25
CA TYR A 68 -15.45 4.30 1.90
C TYR A 68 -14.42 5.42 1.63
N SER A 69 -14.87 6.67 1.73
CA SER A 69 -14.02 7.84 1.45
C SER A 69 -12.92 8.03 2.49
N LEU A 70 -13.26 7.92 3.77
CA LEU A 70 -12.38 8.23 4.90
C LEU A 70 -11.67 6.98 5.47
N PRO A 71 -10.35 7.02 5.70
CA PRO A 71 -9.37 7.99 5.24
C PRO A 71 -8.90 7.75 3.81
N SER A 72 -8.28 8.76 3.17
CA SER A 72 -7.67 8.61 1.85
C SER A 72 -6.44 7.70 1.89
N GLY A 73 -6.50 6.54 1.23
CA GLY A 73 -5.38 5.58 1.20
C GLY A 73 -4.12 6.14 0.54
N HIS A 74 -4.24 6.93 -0.53
CA HIS A 74 -3.10 7.57 -1.20
C HIS A 74 -2.42 8.62 -0.30
N ALA A 75 -3.21 9.41 0.43
CA ALA A 75 -2.69 10.38 1.39
C ALA A 75 -2.00 9.66 2.57
N THR A 76 -2.59 8.57 3.07
CA THR A 76 -1.98 7.72 4.11
C THR A 76 -0.64 7.19 3.66
N TYR A 77 -0.56 6.62 2.45
CA TYR A 77 0.69 6.10 1.91
C TYR A 77 1.75 7.20 1.74
N ALA A 78 1.38 8.36 1.21
CA ALA A 78 2.30 9.49 1.07
C ALA A 78 2.88 9.91 2.44
N ALA A 79 2.03 9.96 3.48
CA ALA A 79 2.46 10.28 4.83
C ALA A 79 3.38 9.22 5.45
N LEU A 80 3.15 7.93 5.18
CA LEU A 80 4.06 6.84 5.57
C LEU A 80 5.45 7.01 4.94
N VAL A 81 5.52 7.35 3.66
CA VAL A 81 6.79 7.64 2.96
C VAL A 81 7.49 8.83 3.58
N VAL A 82 6.77 9.91 3.86
CA VAL A 82 7.30 11.10 4.57
C VAL A 82 7.88 10.69 5.91
N GLY A 83 7.11 10.02 6.77
CA GLY A 83 7.53 9.64 8.12
C GLY A 83 8.73 8.71 8.14
N ALA A 84 8.80 7.76 7.21
CA ALA A 84 9.91 6.82 7.12
C ALA A 84 11.21 7.48 6.65
N LEU A 85 11.14 8.36 5.65
CA LEU A 85 12.32 8.99 5.05
C LEU A 85 12.78 10.24 5.80
N TRP A 86 11.91 10.90 6.56
CA TRP A 86 12.20 12.16 7.24
C TRP A 86 13.51 12.21 8.03
N PRO A 87 13.86 11.17 8.82
CA PRO A 87 15.10 11.18 9.59
C PRO A 87 16.36 10.91 8.77
N LEU A 88 16.21 10.37 7.56
CA LEU A 88 17.34 9.98 6.70
C LEU A 88 17.82 11.09 5.77
N ILE A 89 17.04 12.17 5.65
CA ILE A 89 17.27 13.22 4.65
C ILE A 89 17.38 14.61 5.28
N GLY A 90 18.16 15.46 4.62
CA GLY A 90 18.36 16.85 5.03
C GLY A 90 17.15 17.75 4.70
N ARG A 91 17.28 19.04 5.07
CA ARG A 91 16.20 20.05 4.93
C ARG A 91 15.60 20.12 3.52
N ARG A 92 16.42 20.14 2.47
CA ARG A 92 15.95 20.20 1.08
C ARG A 92 15.10 18.98 0.72
N GLY A 93 15.55 17.77 1.08
CA GLY A 93 14.82 16.54 0.87
C GLY A 93 13.49 16.51 1.62
N ARG A 94 13.44 17.03 2.86
CA ARG A 94 12.19 17.16 3.64
C ARG A 94 11.18 18.09 2.97
N MET A 95 11.64 19.19 2.39
CA MET A 95 10.76 20.08 1.60
C MET A 95 10.16 19.35 0.39
N VAL A 96 10.97 18.57 -0.32
CA VAL A 96 10.49 17.74 -1.44
C VAL A 96 9.45 16.72 -0.98
N LEU A 97 9.65 16.07 0.16
CA LEU A 97 8.66 15.11 0.71
C LEU A 97 7.35 15.79 1.12
N VAL A 98 7.41 16.99 1.72
CA VAL A 98 6.20 17.75 2.06
C VAL A 98 5.44 18.12 0.79
N LEU A 99 6.14 18.63 -0.22
CA LEU A 99 5.55 18.95 -1.52
C LEU A 99 4.93 17.70 -2.18
N TYR A 100 5.63 16.57 -2.15
CA TYR A 100 5.11 15.29 -2.63
C TYR A 100 3.80 14.91 -1.94
N ALA A 101 3.74 14.94 -0.60
CA ALA A 101 2.52 14.62 0.14
C ALA A 101 1.38 15.59 -0.18
N ALA A 102 1.69 16.89 -0.29
CA ALA A 102 0.71 17.92 -0.66
C ALA A 102 0.16 17.69 -2.08
N LEU A 103 1.02 17.40 -3.06
CA LEU A 103 0.60 17.10 -4.44
C LEU A 103 -0.22 15.81 -4.54
N VAL A 104 0.14 14.75 -3.79
CA VAL A 104 -0.67 13.54 -3.71
C VAL A 104 -2.05 13.85 -3.12
N GLY A 105 -2.11 14.56 -2.01
CA GLY A 105 -3.39 14.97 -1.40
C GLY A 105 -4.24 15.81 -2.34
N TRP A 106 -3.63 16.85 -2.92
CA TRP A 106 -4.29 17.70 -3.92
C TRP A 106 -4.85 16.89 -5.10
N SER A 107 -4.06 15.96 -5.63
CA SER A 107 -4.50 15.13 -6.77
C SER A 107 -5.76 14.32 -6.46
N ARG A 108 -5.96 13.88 -5.20
CA ARG A 108 -7.17 13.14 -4.79
C ARG A 108 -8.41 14.02 -4.71
N ILE A 109 -8.23 15.26 -4.26
CA ILE A 109 -9.30 16.27 -4.22
C ILE A 109 -9.64 16.71 -5.65
N ALA A 110 -8.63 17.06 -6.45
CA ALA A 110 -8.80 17.50 -7.84
C ALA A 110 -9.42 16.43 -8.75
N ALA A 111 -9.15 15.15 -8.46
CA ALA A 111 -9.79 14.03 -9.15
C ALA A 111 -11.25 13.77 -8.73
N GLY A 112 -11.81 14.54 -7.80
CA GLY A 112 -13.18 14.35 -7.29
C GLY A 112 -13.37 13.06 -6.46
N MET A 113 -12.29 12.47 -5.97
CA MET A 113 -12.30 11.16 -5.31
C MET A 113 -12.42 11.24 -3.79
N HIS A 114 -11.96 12.32 -3.20
CA HIS A 114 -11.89 12.51 -1.75
C HIS A 114 -12.17 13.95 -1.34
N PHE A 115 -12.73 14.12 -0.14
CA PHE A 115 -12.80 15.41 0.52
C PHE A 115 -11.45 15.82 1.11
N PRO A 116 -11.21 17.12 1.34
CA PRO A 116 -10.02 17.58 2.07
C PRO A 116 -9.83 16.90 3.43
N ALA A 117 -10.94 16.64 4.14
CA ALA A 117 -10.93 15.94 5.43
C ALA A 117 -10.38 14.51 5.33
N ASP A 118 -10.69 13.78 4.24
CA ASP A 118 -10.18 12.42 4.00
C ASP A 118 -8.66 12.41 3.82
N VAL A 119 -8.15 13.44 3.13
CA VAL A 119 -6.72 13.62 2.88
C VAL A 119 -6.00 13.95 4.19
N LEU A 120 -6.54 14.88 4.98
CA LEU A 120 -5.98 15.22 6.29
C LEU A 120 -5.97 14.01 7.24
N ALA A 121 -7.08 13.28 7.32
CA ALA A 121 -7.17 12.05 8.11
C ALA A 121 -6.15 11.00 7.64
N GLY A 122 -5.95 10.87 6.32
CA GLY A 122 -4.92 10.00 5.76
C GLY A 122 -3.51 10.39 6.18
N TRP A 123 -3.18 11.69 6.15
CA TRP A 123 -1.86 12.16 6.62
C TRP A 123 -1.66 11.91 8.12
N VAL A 124 -2.65 12.22 8.93
CA VAL A 124 -2.60 11.95 10.38
C VAL A 124 -2.40 10.47 10.64
N LEU A 125 -3.18 9.60 9.99
CA LEU A 125 -3.05 8.15 10.14
C LEU A 125 -1.66 7.66 9.76
N GLY A 126 -1.13 8.05 8.59
CA GLY A 126 0.17 7.60 8.10
C GLY A 126 1.32 8.03 9.01
N LEU A 127 1.33 9.29 9.47
CA LEU A 127 2.34 9.82 10.40
C LEU A 127 2.24 9.14 11.77
N SER A 128 1.02 8.97 12.30
CA SER A 128 0.79 8.30 13.59
C SER A 128 1.25 6.84 13.56
N CYS A 129 0.92 6.10 12.50
CA CYS A 129 1.38 4.72 12.34
C CYS A 129 2.92 4.64 12.22
N THR A 130 3.55 5.60 11.54
CA THR A 130 5.02 5.65 11.45
C THR A 130 5.67 5.94 12.81
N ALA A 131 5.11 6.87 13.57
CA ALA A 131 5.57 7.19 14.92
C ALA A 131 5.41 5.99 15.87
N LEU A 132 4.23 5.36 15.85
CA LEU A 132 3.94 4.17 16.65
C LEU A 132 4.86 3.00 16.30
N ALA A 133 5.06 2.72 15.02
CA ALA A 133 5.97 1.67 14.56
C ALA A 133 7.40 1.95 15.02
N GLY A 134 7.86 3.21 14.94
CA GLY A 134 9.17 3.61 15.45
C GLY A 134 9.33 3.42 16.95
N TRP A 135 8.27 3.66 17.71
CA TRP A 135 8.25 3.43 19.15
C TRP A 135 8.21 1.93 19.52
N LEU A 136 7.45 1.13 18.77
CA LEU A 136 7.33 -0.32 19.00
C LEU A 136 8.56 -1.10 18.53
N MET A 137 9.31 -0.59 17.55
CA MET A 137 10.42 -1.31 16.91
C MET A 137 11.53 -1.75 17.88
N PRO A 138 11.98 -0.95 18.87
CA PRO A 138 12.96 -1.38 19.84
C PRO A 138 12.49 -2.60 20.67
N LEU A 139 11.20 -2.71 20.95
CA LEU A 139 10.61 -3.83 21.68
C LEU A 139 10.60 -5.12 20.85
N ALA A 140 10.58 -5.00 19.52
CA ALA A 140 10.57 -6.12 18.59
C ALA A 140 11.98 -6.63 18.20
N VAL A 141 13.05 -5.93 18.61
CA VAL A 141 14.44 -6.30 18.24
C VAL A 141 14.80 -7.75 18.58
N PRO A 142 14.44 -8.30 19.78
CA PRO A 142 14.72 -9.70 20.11
C PRO A 142 14.04 -10.67 19.13
N VAL A 143 12.80 -10.38 18.73
CA VAL A 143 12.01 -11.20 17.78
C VAL A 143 12.68 -11.21 16.41
N TRP A 144 13.13 -10.05 15.91
CA TRP A 144 13.83 -9.96 14.63
C TRP A 144 15.18 -10.65 14.63
N GLN A 145 15.90 -10.63 15.75
CA GLN A 145 17.16 -11.36 15.90
C GLN A 145 16.94 -12.88 15.88
N SER A 146 15.88 -13.36 16.53
CA SER A 146 15.47 -14.76 16.48
C SER A 146 15.07 -15.18 15.06
N ALA A 147 14.28 -14.37 14.34
CA ALA A 147 13.88 -14.64 12.96
C ALA A 147 15.07 -14.71 11.99
N ARG A 148 16.15 -13.97 12.23
CA ARG A 148 17.39 -14.06 11.42
C ARG A 148 18.12 -15.40 11.54
N ARG A 149 17.88 -16.15 12.62
CA ARG A 149 18.44 -17.50 12.81
C ARG A 149 17.62 -18.58 12.12
N THR A 150 16.43 -18.22 11.64
CA THR A 150 15.58 -19.15 10.90
C THR A 150 16.24 -19.52 9.58
N SER A 151 16.28 -20.81 9.28
CA SER A 151 16.87 -21.34 8.03
C SER A 151 16.21 -20.67 6.82
N THR A 152 17.03 -20.35 5.81
CA THR A 152 16.57 -19.81 4.52
C THR A 152 15.47 -20.68 3.89
N TRP A 153 15.55 -21.99 4.08
CA TRP A 153 14.54 -22.95 3.58
C TRP A 153 13.15 -22.74 4.16
N VAL A 154 13.02 -22.26 5.39
CA VAL A 154 11.72 -21.92 5.99
C VAL A 154 11.07 -20.76 5.24
N TRP A 155 11.86 -19.76 4.86
CA TRP A 155 11.35 -18.62 4.08
C TRP A 155 10.96 -19.02 2.67
N PHE A 156 11.71 -19.92 2.03
CA PHE A 156 11.30 -20.51 0.75
C PHE A 156 10.02 -21.34 0.89
N ALA A 157 9.86 -22.10 1.96
CA ALA A 157 8.64 -22.86 2.22
C ALA A 157 7.42 -21.93 2.42
N VAL A 158 7.60 -20.83 3.16
CA VAL A 158 6.55 -19.80 3.33
C VAL A 158 6.17 -19.18 1.98
N ALA A 159 7.16 -18.79 1.17
CA ALA A 159 6.90 -18.24 -0.16
C ALA A 159 6.19 -19.25 -1.08
N ALA A 160 6.66 -20.50 -1.10
CA ALA A 160 6.02 -21.58 -1.87
C ALA A 160 4.59 -21.82 -1.40
N SER A 161 4.33 -21.83 -0.09
CA SER A 161 2.99 -21.98 0.47
C SER A 161 2.07 -20.84 0.05
N ALA A 162 2.56 -19.60 0.05
CA ALA A 162 1.78 -18.44 -0.38
C ALA A 162 1.42 -18.54 -1.87
N VAL A 163 2.38 -18.91 -2.72
CA VAL A 163 2.12 -19.13 -4.16
C VAL A 163 1.13 -20.28 -4.36
N MET A 164 1.28 -21.39 -3.66
CA MET A 164 0.37 -22.54 -3.75
C MET A 164 -1.04 -22.15 -3.35
N THR A 165 -1.21 -21.41 -2.24
CA THR A 165 -2.52 -20.93 -1.77
C THR A 165 -3.17 -20.01 -2.79
N ASP A 166 -2.40 -19.08 -3.38
CA ASP A 166 -2.88 -18.20 -4.45
C ASP A 166 -3.37 -18.99 -5.66
N GLN A 167 -2.57 -19.96 -6.14
CA GLN A 167 -2.95 -20.78 -7.29
C GLN A 167 -4.16 -21.67 -7.02
N LEU A 168 -4.25 -22.26 -5.82
CA LEU A 168 -5.41 -23.05 -5.41
C LEU A 168 -6.67 -22.19 -5.31
N ALA A 169 -6.57 -20.98 -4.75
CA ALA A 169 -7.70 -20.06 -4.70
C ALA A 169 -8.17 -19.66 -6.11
N LYS A 170 -7.25 -19.30 -7.00
CA LYS A 170 -7.56 -19.00 -8.40
C LYS A 170 -8.20 -20.20 -9.12
N PHE A 171 -7.66 -21.38 -8.94
CA PHE A 171 -8.22 -22.61 -9.50
C PHE A 171 -9.64 -22.89 -8.98
N ALA A 172 -9.85 -22.73 -7.67
CA ALA A 172 -11.17 -22.90 -7.06
C ALA A 172 -12.19 -21.90 -7.64
N ILE A 173 -11.82 -20.61 -7.70
CA ILE A 173 -12.69 -19.57 -8.27
C ILE A 173 -13.03 -19.85 -9.75
N THR A 174 -12.03 -20.18 -10.57
CA THR A 174 -12.26 -20.45 -12.00
C THR A 174 -13.10 -21.71 -12.27
N ARG A 175 -13.14 -22.66 -11.33
CA ARG A 175 -13.97 -23.88 -11.43
C ARG A 175 -15.37 -23.69 -10.88
N THR A 176 -15.56 -22.76 -9.95
CA THR A 176 -16.83 -22.61 -9.23
C THR A 176 -17.70 -21.48 -9.82
N PHE A 177 -17.08 -20.44 -10.36
CA PHE A 177 -17.79 -19.25 -10.84
C PHE A 177 -17.61 -19.05 -12.34
N ALA A 178 -18.69 -18.68 -13.04
CA ALA A 178 -18.60 -18.21 -14.42
C ALA A 178 -17.86 -16.87 -14.49
N TYR A 179 -17.31 -16.53 -15.66
CA TYR A 179 -16.63 -15.26 -15.84
C TYR A 179 -17.61 -14.09 -15.68
N GLY A 180 -17.27 -13.13 -14.80
CA GLY A 180 -18.11 -11.99 -14.46
C GLY A 180 -19.15 -12.29 -13.35
N GLU A 181 -19.28 -13.54 -12.93
CA GLU A 181 -20.15 -13.89 -11.81
C GLU A 181 -19.61 -13.31 -10.51
N GLN A 182 -20.55 -12.80 -9.70
CA GLN A 182 -20.24 -12.30 -8.36
C GLN A 182 -21.20 -12.92 -7.34
N VAL A 183 -20.66 -13.23 -6.17
CA VAL A 183 -21.42 -13.68 -5.01
C VAL A 183 -21.21 -12.71 -3.89
N GLU A 184 -22.28 -12.09 -3.44
CA GLU A 184 -22.27 -11.21 -2.28
C GLU A 184 -22.09 -12.02 -1.01
N VAL A 185 -20.97 -11.79 -0.30
CA VAL A 185 -20.68 -12.41 0.99
C VAL A 185 -21.14 -11.51 2.12
N THR A 186 -20.94 -10.22 1.93
CA THR A 186 -21.39 -9.17 2.83
C THR A 186 -21.75 -7.93 1.98
N PRO A 187 -22.48 -6.94 2.54
CA PRO A 187 -22.79 -5.71 1.81
C PRO A 187 -21.59 -4.94 1.25
N PHE A 188 -20.40 -5.24 1.73
CA PHE A 188 -19.14 -4.56 1.36
C PHE A 188 -18.06 -5.50 0.80
N PHE A 189 -18.33 -6.81 0.69
CA PHE A 189 -17.37 -7.79 0.19
C PHE A 189 -18.05 -8.85 -0.67
N ASN A 190 -17.64 -8.92 -1.93
CA ASN A 190 -18.13 -9.88 -2.91
C ASN A 190 -16.99 -10.72 -3.44
N PHE A 191 -17.20 -12.00 -3.64
CA PHE A 191 -16.35 -12.78 -4.52
C PHE A 191 -16.76 -12.53 -5.97
N VAL A 192 -15.77 -12.24 -6.81
CA VAL A 192 -15.99 -12.00 -8.23
C VAL A 192 -14.94 -12.72 -9.06
N HIS A 193 -15.39 -13.38 -10.12
CA HIS A 193 -14.49 -14.01 -11.08
C HIS A 193 -14.20 -13.06 -12.23
N VAL A 194 -13.11 -12.29 -12.11
CA VAL A 194 -12.62 -11.37 -13.15
C VAL A 194 -11.14 -11.58 -13.40
N LEU A 195 -10.72 -11.34 -14.65
CA LEU A 195 -9.32 -11.33 -15.01
C LEU A 195 -8.75 -9.92 -14.81
N ASN A 196 -7.59 -9.83 -14.18
CA ASN A 196 -6.83 -8.61 -14.07
C ASN A 196 -5.64 -8.66 -15.04
N PRO A 197 -5.70 -8.00 -16.21
CA PRO A 197 -4.60 -8.00 -17.18
C PRO A 197 -3.44 -7.08 -16.78
N GLY A 198 -3.54 -6.36 -15.67
CA GLY A 198 -2.52 -5.47 -15.13
C GLY A 198 -1.88 -5.97 -13.83
N ALA A 199 -1.26 -5.06 -13.11
CA ALA A 199 -0.77 -5.30 -11.75
C ALA A 199 -1.87 -5.04 -10.70
N ALA A 200 -1.48 -4.97 -9.41
CA ALA A 200 -2.39 -4.63 -8.32
C ALA A 200 -3.23 -3.39 -8.64
N PHE A 201 -4.52 -3.45 -8.32
CA PHE A 201 -5.51 -2.39 -8.62
C PHE A 201 -5.65 -2.08 -10.13
N SER A 202 -5.45 -3.07 -10.99
CA SER A 202 -5.54 -2.94 -12.46
C SER A 202 -4.56 -1.92 -13.06
N PHE A 203 -3.44 -1.66 -12.38
CA PHE A 203 -2.41 -0.78 -12.90
C PHE A 203 -1.88 -1.31 -14.24
N LEU A 204 -1.87 -0.47 -15.28
CA LEU A 204 -1.54 -0.82 -16.66
C LEU A 204 -2.46 -1.89 -17.30
N ALA A 205 -3.67 -2.13 -16.79
CA ALA A 205 -4.58 -3.13 -17.36
C ALA A 205 -4.89 -2.89 -18.86
N ASN A 206 -4.93 -1.61 -19.28
CA ASN A 206 -5.25 -1.18 -20.64
C ASN A 206 -4.01 -0.82 -21.49
N ALA A 207 -2.83 -1.27 -21.13
CA ALA A 207 -1.58 -0.89 -21.77
C ALA A 207 -1.21 -1.69 -23.04
N GLY A 208 -2.18 -2.35 -23.70
CA GLY A 208 -1.98 -3.01 -24.99
C GLY A 208 -1.15 -4.31 -24.96
N GLY A 209 -0.90 -4.91 -23.78
CA GLY A 209 -0.29 -6.24 -23.64
C GLY A 209 1.22 -6.24 -23.33
N TRP A 210 1.94 -5.14 -23.50
CA TRP A 210 3.38 -5.07 -23.18
C TRP A 210 3.66 -5.13 -21.66
N GLN A 211 2.69 -4.77 -20.84
CA GLN A 211 2.80 -4.72 -19.38
C GLN A 211 3.20 -6.07 -18.77
N ARG A 212 2.78 -7.21 -19.34
CA ARG A 212 3.20 -8.53 -18.86
C ARG A 212 4.71 -8.76 -19.00
N TYR A 213 5.32 -8.28 -20.07
CA TYR A 213 6.76 -8.37 -20.26
C TYR A 213 7.50 -7.45 -19.29
N PHE A 214 6.98 -6.26 -19.08
CA PHE A 214 7.51 -5.30 -18.12
C PHE A 214 7.50 -5.88 -16.70
N PHE A 215 6.37 -6.42 -16.24
CA PHE A 215 6.28 -7.00 -14.88
C PHE A 215 7.10 -8.27 -14.73
N ASN A 216 7.16 -9.13 -15.75
CA ASN A 216 8.00 -10.32 -15.73
C ASN A 216 9.49 -9.95 -15.65
N THR A 217 9.94 -8.98 -16.44
CA THR A 217 11.33 -8.49 -16.39
C THR A 217 11.64 -7.88 -15.03
N LEU A 218 10.73 -7.04 -14.51
CA LEU A 218 10.87 -6.46 -13.19
C LEU A 218 10.99 -7.53 -12.09
N GLY A 219 10.16 -8.59 -12.16
CA GLY A 219 10.21 -9.71 -11.21
C GLY A 219 11.47 -10.58 -11.31
N LEU A 220 12.15 -10.61 -12.46
CA LEU A 220 13.40 -11.34 -12.64
C LEU A 220 14.63 -10.55 -12.17
N VAL A 221 14.55 -9.21 -12.18
CA VAL A 221 15.67 -8.32 -11.81
C VAL A 221 15.68 -8.01 -10.30
N VAL A 222 14.58 -8.23 -9.60
CA VAL A 222 14.35 -7.96 -8.17
C VAL A 222 14.53 -9.24 -7.35
#